data_7e06ebc25d32781754306a0425c6b884
#
_entry.id   7e06ebc25d32781754306a0425c6b884
#
_cell.length_a   1.000
_cell.length_b   1.000
_cell.length_c   1.000
_cell.angle_alpha   90.00
_cell.angle_beta   90.00
_cell.angle_gamma   90.00
#
_symmetry.space_group_name_H-M   'P 1'
#
loop_
_entity.id
_entity.type
_entity.pdbx_description
1 polymer ?
#
loop_
_entity_poly.entity_id
_entity_poly.type
_entity_poly.pdbx_seq_one_letter_code
_entity_poly.pdbx_strand_id
1 'polypeptide(L)'
;MQYDNKIFISMILKNILKNKKNIYLITIFLFIMQLNGSFHNLYIISKYNITERLTKSYGYCENASYGFINDIYKKNLIDENIEILHDHPNFTFNNSIWFKFKPNIKKSKKKIILLNNKNSIDFINENKVKLIFKKKKYGIYNVLKKVNNCFYLEKND
;
A
#
# COMPACT_ATOMS: atom_id res chain seq x y z
N MET A 1 -23.49 -25.76 17.45
CA MET A 1 -22.20 -26.26 16.91
C MET A 1 -20.93 -25.53 17.39
N GLN A 2 -21.02 -24.54 18.28
CA GLN A 2 -19.86 -23.79 18.78
C GLN A 2 -19.29 -24.32 20.12
N TYR A 3 -20.01 -25.21 20.80
CA TYR A 3 -19.59 -25.76 22.11
C TYR A 3 -18.56 -26.88 22.00
N ASP A 4 -18.59 -27.70 20.99
CA ASP A 4 -17.69 -28.85 20.83
C ASP A 4 -16.23 -28.48 20.61
N ASN A 5 -15.97 -27.34 19.94
CA ASN A 5 -14.61 -26.90 19.66
C ASN A 5 -13.83 -26.47 20.91
N LYS A 6 -14.50 -25.93 21.94
CA LYS A 6 -13.82 -25.53 23.17
C LYS A 6 -13.37 -26.74 24.02
N ILE A 7 -14.21 -27.76 24.08
CA ILE A 7 -13.91 -29.01 24.82
C ILE A 7 -12.74 -29.75 24.15
N PHE A 8 -12.79 -29.84 22.80
CA PHE A 8 -11.73 -30.48 22.01
C PHE A 8 -10.38 -29.76 22.15
N ILE A 9 -10.36 -28.44 22.08
CA ILE A 9 -9.14 -27.64 22.27
C ILE A 9 -8.59 -27.79 23.69
N SER A 10 -9.46 -27.81 24.71
CA SER A 10 -9.02 -27.99 26.12
C SER A 10 -8.41 -29.36 26.36
N MET A 11 -8.95 -30.44 25.77
CA MET A 11 -8.38 -31.78 25.83
C MET A 11 -7.00 -31.87 25.16
N ILE A 12 -6.86 -31.29 23.98
CA ILE A 12 -5.56 -31.26 23.26
C ILE A 12 -4.53 -30.53 24.11
N LEU A 13 -4.85 -29.31 24.58
CA LEU A 13 -3.96 -28.54 25.44
C LEU A 13 -3.55 -29.30 26.71
N LYS A 14 -4.47 -29.98 27.37
CA LYS A 14 -4.18 -30.74 28.55
C LYS A 14 -3.22 -31.93 28.30
N ASN A 15 -3.38 -32.60 27.15
CA ASN A 15 -2.47 -33.69 26.77
C ASN A 15 -1.08 -33.17 26.35
N ILE A 16 -1.00 -32.05 25.65
CA ILE A 16 0.27 -31.41 25.26
C ILE A 16 1.04 -30.95 26.51
N LEU A 17 0.36 -30.34 27.49
CA LEU A 17 0.97 -29.83 28.74
C LEU A 17 1.36 -30.90 29.70
N LYS A 18 0.86 -32.13 29.60
CA LYS A 18 1.18 -33.25 30.50
C LYS A 18 2.62 -33.77 30.33
N ASN A 19 3.24 -33.53 29.17
CA ASN A 19 4.59 -33.99 28.89
C ASN A 19 5.60 -32.83 29.04
N LYS A 20 6.52 -32.94 30.03
CA LYS A 20 7.56 -31.92 30.26
C LYS A 20 8.37 -31.56 29.00
N LYS A 21 8.68 -32.54 28.13
CA LYS A 21 9.38 -32.30 26.87
C LYS A 21 8.59 -31.37 25.94
N ASN A 22 7.27 -31.54 25.89
CA ASN A 22 6.43 -30.68 25.06
C ASN A 22 6.39 -29.24 25.58
N ILE A 23 6.42 -29.06 26.89
CA ILE A 23 6.48 -27.73 27.52
C ILE A 23 7.78 -27.02 27.12
N TYR A 24 8.92 -27.71 27.19
CA TYR A 24 10.20 -27.15 26.76
C TYR A 24 10.19 -26.76 25.28
N LEU A 25 9.66 -27.62 24.41
CA LEU A 25 9.57 -27.33 22.98
C LEU A 25 8.69 -26.10 22.68
N ILE A 26 7.54 -26.01 23.37
CA ILE A 26 6.64 -24.84 23.22
C ILE A 26 7.34 -23.58 23.72
N THR A 27 8.04 -23.65 24.86
CA THR A 27 8.77 -22.49 25.39
C THR A 27 9.86 -22.02 24.44
N ILE A 28 10.65 -22.96 23.91
CA ILE A 28 11.68 -22.64 22.91
C ILE A 28 11.05 -22.03 21.66
N PHE A 29 9.95 -22.60 21.16
CA PHE A 29 9.24 -22.07 19.99
C PHE A 29 8.71 -20.65 20.23
N LEU A 30 8.09 -20.38 21.38
CA LEU A 30 7.62 -19.04 21.74
C LEU A 30 8.78 -18.05 21.88
N PHE A 31 9.92 -18.49 22.42
CA PHE A 31 11.10 -17.67 22.52
C PHE A 31 11.66 -17.30 21.12
N ILE A 32 11.72 -18.27 20.21
CA ILE A 32 12.15 -18.02 18.82
C ILE A 32 11.18 -17.05 18.13
N MET A 33 9.87 -17.22 18.31
CA MET A 33 8.87 -16.30 17.77
C MET A 33 9.04 -14.87 18.31
N GLN A 34 9.39 -14.74 19.59
CA GLN A 34 9.67 -13.45 20.21
C GLN A 34 10.90 -12.79 19.58
N LEU A 35 11.99 -13.53 19.45
CA LEU A 35 13.25 -13.01 18.85
C LEU A 35 13.07 -12.55 17.40
N ASN A 36 12.25 -13.25 16.64
CA ASN A 36 11.99 -12.92 15.23
C ASN A 36 10.89 -11.86 15.03
N GLY A 37 10.36 -11.29 16.12
CA GLY A 37 9.25 -10.32 16.02
C GLY A 37 7.93 -10.90 15.51
N SER A 38 7.77 -12.23 15.50
CA SER A 38 6.58 -12.90 14.96
C SER A 38 5.31 -12.53 15.71
N PHE A 39 5.36 -12.30 17.02
CA PHE A 39 4.21 -11.83 17.78
C PHE A 39 3.75 -10.44 17.36
N HIS A 40 4.70 -9.53 17.07
CA HIS A 40 4.38 -8.21 16.55
C HIS A 40 3.70 -8.31 15.19
N ASN A 41 4.22 -9.16 14.30
CA ASN A 41 3.63 -9.40 12.99
C ASN A 41 2.22 -10.01 13.09
N LEU A 42 2.00 -10.99 13.97
CA LEU A 42 0.68 -11.57 14.23
C LEU A 42 -0.31 -10.53 14.76
N TYR A 43 0.13 -9.68 15.68
CA TYR A 43 -0.69 -8.57 16.18
C TYR A 43 -1.08 -7.61 15.06
N ILE A 44 -0.14 -7.21 14.21
CA ILE A 44 -0.42 -6.35 13.05
C ILE A 44 -1.41 -7.02 12.08
N ILE A 45 -1.23 -8.34 11.82
CA ILE A 45 -2.12 -9.11 10.94
C ILE A 45 -3.53 -9.19 11.51
N SER A 46 -3.68 -9.36 12.83
CA SER A 46 -5.00 -9.45 13.47
C SER A 46 -5.71 -8.11 13.57
N LYS A 47 -4.97 -7.02 13.77
CA LYS A 47 -5.53 -5.68 14.01
C LYS A 47 -5.85 -4.92 12.74
N TYR A 48 -5.03 -5.07 11.70
CA TYR A 48 -5.15 -4.26 10.48
C TYR A 48 -5.56 -5.11 9.28
N ASN A 49 -6.48 -4.59 8.48
CA ASN A 49 -6.82 -5.22 7.22
C ASN A 49 -5.64 -5.12 6.21
N ILE A 50 -5.68 -5.90 5.13
CA ILE A 50 -4.60 -5.98 4.14
C ILE A 50 -4.26 -4.60 3.58
N THR A 51 -5.26 -3.78 3.26
CA THR A 51 -5.07 -2.42 2.70
C THR A 51 -4.34 -1.50 3.68
N GLU A 52 -4.74 -1.53 4.95
CA GLU A 52 -4.08 -0.73 5.99
C GLU A 52 -2.64 -1.16 6.22
N ARG A 53 -2.36 -2.45 6.22
CA ARG A 53 -0.99 -2.98 6.32
C ARG A 53 -0.13 -2.55 5.14
N LEU A 54 -0.65 -2.67 3.93
CA LEU A 54 0.05 -2.23 2.73
C LEU A 54 0.28 -0.71 2.72
N THR A 55 -0.70 0.08 3.17
CA THR A 55 -0.55 1.54 3.29
C THR A 55 0.53 1.91 4.31
N LYS A 56 0.59 1.20 5.44
CA LYS A 56 1.64 1.42 6.46
C LYS A 56 3.04 1.04 5.95
N SER A 57 3.15 -0.07 5.22
CA SER A 57 4.44 -0.56 4.73
C SER A 57 4.96 0.23 3.53
N TYR A 58 4.07 0.65 2.63
CA TYR A 58 4.42 1.28 1.35
C TYR A 58 4.08 2.77 1.28
N GLY A 59 3.61 3.33 2.39
CA GLY A 59 3.25 4.73 2.52
C GLY A 59 1.93 5.11 1.85
N TYR A 60 1.36 6.23 2.30
CA TYR A 60 0.20 6.81 1.62
C TYR A 60 0.61 7.58 0.37
N CYS A 61 1.50 8.55 0.51
CA CYS A 61 2.07 9.36 -0.56
C CYS A 61 3.60 9.27 -0.63
N GLU A 62 4.22 8.63 0.34
CA GLU A 62 5.65 8.40 0.47
C GLU A 62 6.00 7.02 -0.10
N ASN A 63 7.28 6.70 -0.21
CA ASN A 63 7.77 5.43 -0.71
C ASN A 63 7.09 5.02 -2.02
N ALA A 64 6.30 3.93 -2.00
CA ALA A 64 5.58 3.43 -3.17
C ALA A 64 4.18 4.05 -3.36
N SER A 65 3.73 4.95 -2.46
CA SER A 65 2.46 5.69 -2.54
C SER A 65 1.21 4.80 -2.70
N TYR A 66 1.25 3.62 -2.10
CA TYR A 66 0.18 2.61 -2.21
C TYR A 66 -1.18 3.15 -1.76
N GLY A 67 -1.23 3.88 -0.63
CA GLY A 67 -2.48 4.39 -0.08
C GLY A 67 -3.21 5.33 -1.03
N PHE A 68 -2.48 6.26 -1.64
CA PHE A 68 -3.06 7.23 -2.56
C PHE A 68 -3.65 6.57 -3.80
N ILE A 69 -2.93 5.61 -4.40
CA ILE A 69 -3.41 4.89 -5.58
C ILE A 69 -4.61 4.02 -5.23
N ASN A 70 -4.56 3.30 -4.10
CA ASN A 70 -5.68 2.48 -3.66
C ASN A 70 -6.94 3.32 -3.43
N ASP A 71 -6.81 4.54 -2.94
CA ASP A 71 -7.92 5.49 -2.77
C ASP A 71 -8.53 5.94 -4.10
N ILE A 72 -7.68 6.23 -5.10
CA ILE A 72 -8.14 6.61 -6.43
C ILE A 72 -8.82 5.41 -7.10
N TYR A 73 -8.23 4.22 -6.97
CA TYR A 73 -8.78 2.98 -7.50
C TYR A 73 -10.15 2.64 -6.90
N LYS A 74 -10.29 2.72 -5.57
CA LYS A 74 -11.57 2.43 -4.89
C LYS A 74 -12.70 3.37 -5.30
N LYS A 75 -12.37 4.59 -5.69
CA LYS A 75 -13.35 5.57 -6.18
C LYS A 75 -13.69 5.40 -7.66
N ASN A 76 -13.22 4.33 -8.31
CA ASN A 76 -13.37 4.06 -9.74
C ASN A 76 -12.91 5.24 -10.63
N LEU A 77 -11.95 6.03 -10.15
CA LEU A 77 -11.38 7.15 -10.89
C LEU A 77 -10.24 6.72 -11.82
N ILE A 78 -9.86 5.45 -11.78
CA ILE A 78 -8.82 4.88 -12.65
C ILE A 78 -9.49 4.38 -13.92
N ASP A 79 -9.31 5.15 -14.99
CA ASP A 79 -9.60 4.71 -16.37
C ASP A 79 -8.41 3.93 -16.92
N GLU A 80 -8.63 3.16 -18.00
CA GLU A 80 -7.59 2.40 -18.70
C GLU A 80 -6.46 3.27 -19.28
N ASN A 81 -6.62 4.59 -19.27
CA ASN A 81 -5.77 5.58 -19.93
C ASN A 81 -5.03 6.51 -18.94
N ILE A 82 -4.69 6.06 -17.76
CA ILE A 82 -3.97 6.86 -16.77
C ILE A 82 -2.46 6.62 -16.88
N GLU A 83 -1.70 7.69 -16.94
CA GLU A 83 -0.24 7.65 -16.80
C GLU A 83 0.14 7.85 -15.33
N ILE A 84 1.00 6.99 -14.80
CA ILE A 84 1.51 7.12 -13.43
C ILE A 84 2.97 7.58 -13.51
N LEU A 85 3.24 8.73 -12.89
CA LEU A 85 4.57 9.31 -12.77
C LEU A 85 5.02 9.25 -11.32
N HIS A 86 6.27 8.86 -11.09
CA HIS A 86 6.85 8.79 -9.75
C HIS A 86 8.19 9.49 -9.73
N ASP A 87 8.36 10.44 -8.81
CA ASP A 87 9.55 11.31 -8.75
C ASP A 87 10.72 10.68 -7.96
N HIS A 88 10.56 9.49 -7.43
CA HIS A 88 11.65 8.78 -6.76
C HIS A 88 12.61 8.16 -7.80
N PRO A 89 13.93 8.38 -7.68
CA PRO A 89 14.90 7.95 -8.70
C PRO A 89 14.96 6.43 -8.90
N ASN A 90 14.75 5.67 -7.85
CA ASN A 90 14.87 4.20 -7.85
C ASN A 90 13.52 3.49 -7.95
N PHE A 91 12.46 4.21 -8.33
CA PHE A 91 11.14 3.60 -8.44
C PHE A 91 11.01 2.84 -9.76
N THR A 92 10.82 1.54 -9.67
CA THR A 92 10.50 0.68 -10.82
C THR A 92 9.06 0.18 -10.66
N PHE A 93 8.24 0.33 -11.72
CA PHE A 93 6.86 -0.16 -11.76
C PHE A 93 6.71 -1.69 -11.66
N ASN A 94 7.82 -2.42 -11.69
CA ASN A 94 7.86 -3.88 -11.60
C ASN A 94 7.62 -4.42 -10.17
N ASN A 95 7.35 -3.56 -9.20
CA ASN A 95 6.99 -4.02 -7.87
C ASN A 95 5.60 -4.66 -7.86
N SER A 96 5.51 -5.86 -7.35
CA SER A 96 4.32 -6.71 -7.26
C SER A 96 3.07 -6.03 -6.70
N ILE A 97 3.23 -4.95 -5.94
CA ILE A 97 2.16 -4.13 -5.37
C ILE A 97 1.28 -3.50 -6.46
N TRP A 98 1.87 -3.14 -7.60
CA TRP A 98 1.20 -2.49 -8.71
C TRP A 98 0.40 -3.47 -9.57
N PHE A 99 0.69 -4.78 -9.52
CA PHE A 99 -0.06 -5.80 -10.25
C PHE A 99 -1.55 -5.83 -9.88
N LYS A 100 -1.88 -5.48 -8.64
CA LYS A 100 -3.27 -5.41 -8.20
C LYS A 100 -4.07 -4.37 -8.96
N PHE A 101 -3.45 -3.28 -9.36
CA PHE A 101 -4.13 -2.15 -9.99
C PHE A 101 -4.12 -2.23 -11.51
N LYS A 102 -3.37 -3.22 -12.11
CA LYS A 102 -3.23 -3.40 -13.56
C LYS A 102 -3.24 -2.05 -14.31
N PRO A 103 -2.32 -1.13 -13.99
CA PRO A 103 -2.26 0.10 -14.74
C PRO A 103 -1.94 -0.30 -16.19
N ASN A 104 -2.90 -0.17 -17.07
CA ASN A 104 -2.63 -0.21 -18.49
C ASN A 104 -1.79 1.04 -18.76
N ILE A 105 -0.48 0.86 -18.82
CA ILE A 105 0.51 1.92 -19.08
C ILE A 105 0.44 2.28 -20.58
N LYS A 106 -0.74 2.52 -21.09
CA LYS A 106 -0.90 3.25 -22.33
C LYS A 106 -0.65 4.70 -21.97
N LYS A 107 0.31 5.32 -22.66
CA LYS A 107 0.74 6.72 -22.52
C LYS A 107 -0.39 7.70 -22.87
N SER A 108 -1.48 7.65 -22.10
CA SER A 108 -2.53 8.64 -22.22
C SER A 108 -2.13 9.86 -21.40
N LYS A 109 -1.90 10.95 -22.09
CA LYS A 109 -1.59 12.23 -21.44
C LYS A 109 -2.83 12.93 -20.88
N LYS A 110 -4.00 12.32 -20.90
CA LYS A 110 -5.24 12.96 -20.43
C LYS A 110 -5.35 12.99 -18.92
N LYS A 111 -5.07 11.86 -18.27
CA LYS A 111 -5.11 11.75 -16.79
C LYS A 111 -3.76 11.26 -16.29
N ILE A 112 -3.26 11.89 -15.25
CA ILE A 112 -1.94 11.61 -14.67
C ILE A 112 -2.07 11.46 -13.17
N ILE A 113 -1.49 10.40 -12.63
CA ILE A 113 -1.23 10.27 -11.19
C ILE A 113 0.25 10.58 -10.99
N LEU A 114 0.53 11.69 -10.31
CA LEU A 114 1.89 12.06 -9.92
C LEU A 114 2.09 11.71 -8.45
N LEU A 115 3.11 10.92 -8.18
CA LEU A 115 3.42 10.39 -6.87
C LEU A 115 4.74 10.95 -6.36
N ASN A 116 4.79 11.21 -5.05
CA ASN A 116 6.00 11.67 -4.37
C ASN A 116 6.65 12.86 -5.07
N ASN A 117 5.81 13.84 -5.48
CA ASN A 117 6.27 15.03 -6.18
C ASN A 117 7.23 15.84 -5.32
N LYS A 118 8.39 16.17 -5.86
CA LYS A 118 9.35 17.08 -5.26
C LYS A 118 9.35 18.44 -5.95
N ASN A 119 9.55 18.45 -7.27
CA ASN A 119 9.73 19.69 -8.05
C ASN A 119 9.11 19.60 -9.44
N SER A 120 8.15 18.72 -9.66
CA SER A 120 7.59 18.46 -11.00
C SER A 120 6.35 19.30 -11.33
N ILE A 121 5.88 20.11 -10.37
CA ILE A 121 4.66 20.92 -10.49
C ILE A 121 4.95 22.38 -10.17
N ASP A 122 4.54 23.24 -11.09
CA ASP A 122 4.40 24.68 -10.89
C ASP A 122 2.91 25.03 -10.77
N PHE A 123 2.50 25.61 -9.64
CA PHE A 123 1.12 26.03 -9.44
C PHE A 123 0.84 27.31 -10.24
N ILE A 124 -0.19 27.27 -11.07
CA ILE A 124 -0.72 28.45 -11.78
C ILE A 124 -1.77 29.11 -10.88
N ASN A 125 -2.65 28.28 -10.26
CA ASN A 125 -3.61 28.65 -9.22
C ASN A 125 -3.94 27.41 -8.39
N GLU A 126 -4.89 27.52 -7.44
CA GLU A 126 -5.25 26.41 -6.53
C GLU A 126 -5.66 25.12 -7.26
N ASN A 127 -6.30 25.24 -8.43
CA ASN A 127 -6.87 24.11 -9.17
C ASN A 127 -6.14 23.80 -10.47
N LYS A 128 -5.13 24.60 -10.85
CA LYS A 128 -4.41 24.41 -12.11
C LYS A 128 -2.91 24.39 -11.88
N VAL A 129 -2.27 23.42 -12.50
CA VAL A 129 -0.84 23.19 -12.39
C VAL A 129 -0.20 22.99 -13.75
N LYS A 130 1.03 23.46 -13.89
CA LYS A 130 1.89 23.15 -15.01
C LYS A 130 2.80 21.99 -14.61
N LEU A 131 2.72 20.90 -15.36
CA LEU A 131 3.49 19.69 -15.08
C LEU A 131 4.75 19.65 -15.95
N ILE A 132 5.91 19.59 -15.28
CA ILE A 132 7.22 19.40 -15.89
C ILE A 132 7.89 18.22 -15.19
N PHE A 133 7.94 17.07 -15.83
CA PHE A 133 8.48 15.86 -15.22
C PHE A 133 9.75 15.42 -15.94
N LYS A 134 10.85 15.24 -15.18
CA LYS A 134 12.17 14.84 -15.72
C LYS A 134 12.57 15.65 -16.97
N LYS A 135 12.49 16.98 -16.88
CA LYS A 135 12.78 17.96 -17.96
C LYS A 135 11.81 17.89 -19.17
N LYS A 136 10.79 17.04 -19.13
CA LYS A 136 9.77 16.95 -20.18
C LYS A 136 8.55 17.76 -19.80
N LYS A 137 8.12 18.65 -20.70
CA LYS A 137 6.90 19.45 -20.53
C LYS A 137 5.68 18.60 -20.87
N TYR A 138 4.76 18.42 -19.92
CA TYR A 138 3.50 17.69 -20.10
C TYR A 138 2.35 18.63 -20.46
N GLY A 139 2.34 19.86 -19.94
CA GLY A 139 1.30 20.86 -20.20
C GLY A 139 0.61 21.34 -18.91
N ILE A 140 -0.59 21.86 -19.09
CA ILE A 140 -1.43 22.38 -17.99
C ILE A 140 -2.50 21.34 -17.66
N TYR A 141 -2.69 21.13 -16.37
CA TYR A 141 -3.61 20.15 -15.82
C TYR A 141 -4.48 20.76 -14.72
N ASN A 142 -5.71 20.30 -14.62
CA ASN A 142 -6.57 20.54 -13.48
C ASN A 142 -6.25 19.54 -12.37
N VAL A 143 -6.25 19.99 -11.11
CA VAL A 143 -6.03 19.15 -9.95
C VAL A 143 -7.36 18.55 -9.51
N LEU A 144 -7.55 17.26 -9.74
CA LEU A 144 -8.75 16.52 -9.30
C LEU A 144 -8.64 16.09 -7.85
N LYS A 145 -7.44 15.73 -7.39
CA LYS A 145 -7.16 15.36 -6.00
C LYS A 145 -5.71 15.69 -5.67
N LYS A 146 -5.52 16.25 -4.48
CA LYS A 146 -4.18 16.52 -3.91
C LYS A 146 -4.15 15.99 -2.47
N VAL A 147 -3.11 15.26 -2.13
CA VAL A 147 -2.81 14.86 -0.75
C VAL A 147 -1.29 14.89 -0.61
N ASN A 148 -0.79 15.74 0.25
CA ASN A 148 0.65 15.96 0.41
C ASN A 148 1.35 16.16 -0.95
N ASN A 149 2.28 15.28 -1.27
CA ASN A 149 3.08 15.30 -2.49
C ASN A 149 2.52 14.39 -3.61
N CYS A 150 1.26 13.96 -3.51
CA CYS A 150 0.59 13.16 -4.53
C CYS A 150 -0.56 13.92 -5.16
N PHE A 151 -0.65 13.81 -6.47
CA PHE A 151 -1.62 14.54 -7.28
C PHE A 151 -2.30 13.59 -8.26
N TYR A 152 -3.60 13.75 -8.40
CA TYR A 152 -4.37 13.20 -9.50
C TYR A 152 -4.79 14.37 -10.40
N LEU A 153 -4.34 14.31 -11.62
CA LEU A 153 -4.40 15.42 -12.57
C LEU A 153 -5.17 15.03 -13.83
N GLU A 154 -5.94 15.96 -14.38
CA GLU A 154 -6.63 15.83 -15.67
C GLU A 154 -6.21 16.96 -16.59
N LYS A 155 -5.88 16.63 -17.85
CA LYS A 155 -5.44 17.60 -18.82
C LYS A 155 -6.54 18.63 -19.08
N ASN A 156 -6.16 19.89 -19.07
CA ASN A 156 -7.05 20.97 -19.51
C ASN A 156 -7.04 20.95 -21.05
N ASP A 157 -8.16 20.53 -21.64
CA ASP A 157 -8.35 20.59 -23.10
C ASP A 157 -8.46 22.02 -23.56
#